data_18d21c072e904456473c0efcdddd7695
#
_entry.id   18d21c072e904456473c0efcdddd7695
#
_cell.length_a   1.000
_cell.length_b   1.000
_cell.length_c   1.000
_cell.angle_alpha   90.00
_cell.angle_beta   90.00
_cell.angle_gamma   90.00
#
_symmetry.space_group_name_H-M   'P 1'
#
loop_
_entity.id
_entity.type
_entity.pdbx_description
1 polymer ?
#
loop_
_entity_poly.entity_id
_entity_poly.type
_entity_poly.pdbx_seq_one_letter_code
_entity_poly.pdbx_strand_id
1 'polypeptide(L)'
;MTYCTQDNLVDRFGETEIIQLTDRTRAGAMDSTVVALAISDAAARIDAKLRTRYTLPFSTTPAELEPIACDIARFFLWGEGAPEIVKDRFTAAMRELTDYATGRNVLDVAIAEDTTTAQSVAVEAGTAIFTDELFGTMP
;
A
#
# COMPACT_ATOMS: atom_id res chain seq x y z
N MET A 1 3.04 -0.68 -10.66
CA MET A 1 3.96 -1.09 -9.60
C MET A 1 3.28 -2.12 -8.72
N THR A 2 3.96 -3.20 -8.39
CA THR A 2 3.43 -4.22 -7.49
C THR A 2 4.21 -4.20 -6.18
N TYR A 3 3.58 -4.68 -5.11
CA TYR A 3 4.18 -4.64 -3.77
C TYR A 3 4.49 -6.03 -3.23
N CYS A 4 4.06 -7.07 -3.93
CA CYS A 4 4.41 -8.45 -3.59
C CYS A 4 4.52 -9.27 -4.87
N THR A 5 5.06 -10.48 -4.73
CA THR A 5 5.25 -11.38 -5.85
C THR A 5 4.56 -12.71 -5.56
N GLN A 6 4.47 -13.55 -6.60
CA GLN A 6 3.95 -14.90 -6.43
C GLN A 6 4.74 -15.67 -5.38
N ASP A 7 6.07 -15.52 -5.39
CA ASP A 7 6.91 -16.19 -4.41
C ASP A 7 6.60 -15.73 -3.00
N ASN A 8 6.32 -14.44 -2.81
CA ASN A 8 5.94 -13.92 -1.50
C ASN A 8 4.66 -14.59 -0.99
N LEU A 9 3.69 -14.80 -1.87
CA LEU A 9 2.44 -15.46 -1.50
C LEU A 9 2.68 -16.92 -1.13
N VAL A 10 3.52 -17.61 -1.90
CA VAL A 10 3.85 -19.02 -1.61
C VAL A 10 4.58 -19.12 -0.28
N ASP A 11 5.53 -18.22 -0.03
CA ASP A 11 6.32 -18.27 1.21
C ASP A 11 5.46 -18.01 2.44
N ARG A 12 4.46 -17.15 2.34
CA ARG A 12 3.63 -16.76 3.49
C ARG A 12 2.47 -17.71 3.72
N PHE A 13 1.86 -18.22 2.66
CA PHE A 13 0.60 -18.97 2.78
C PHE A 13 0.71 -20.42 2.33
N GLY A 14 1.82 -20.79 1.70
CA GLY A 14 2.04 -22.15 1.24
C GLY A 14 1.60 -22.35 -0.20
N GLU A 15 2.37 -23.17 -0.91
CA GLU A 15 2.12 -23.44 -2.31
C GLU A 15 0.77 -24.11 -2.52
N THR A 16 0.42 -25.04 -1.61
CA THR A 16 -0.83 -25.80 -1.74
C THR A 16 -2.04 -24.87 -1.74
N GLU A 17 -2.07 -23.91 -0.82
CA GLU A 17 -3.20 -22.99 -0.78
C GLU A 17 -3.30 -22.18 -2.07
N ILE A 18 -2.17 -21.67 -2.57
CA ILE A 18 -2.18 -20.85 -3.77
C ILE A 18 -2.58 -21.67 -4.98
N ILE A 19 -2.14 -22.91 -5.07
CA ILE A 19 -2.59 -23.81 -6.14
C ILE A 19 -4.11 -24.00 -6.06
N GLN A 20 -4.63 -24.29 -4.89
CA GLN A 20 -6.07 -24.53 -4.72
C GLN A 20 -6.89 -23.31 -5.10
N LEU A 21 -6.39 -22.12 -4.84
CA LEU A 21 -7.13 -20.90 -5.13
C LEU A 21 -7.05 -20.49 -6.59
N THR A 22 -6.04 -20.96 -7.34
CA THR A 22 -5.80 -20.49 -8.70
C THR A 22 -5.97 -21.56 -9.76
N ASP A 23 -5.94 -22.84 -9.38
CA ASP A 23 -5.97 -23.95 -10.33
C ASP A 23 -7.41 -24.24 -10.77
N ARG A 24 -7.90 -23.47 -11.71
CA ARG A 24 -9.28 -23.56 -12.18
C ARG A 24 -9.51 -24.68 -13.17
N THR A 25 -8.43 -25.20 -13.75
CA THR A 25 -8.51 -26.29 -14.73
C THR A 25 -8.11 -27.63 -14.15
N ARG A 26 -7.80 -27.69 -12.86
CA ARG A 26 -7.36 -28.91 -12.15
C ARG A 26 -6.09 -29.50 -12.78
N ALA A 27 -5.20 -28.61 -13.17
CA ALA A 27 -3.92 -29.05 -13.75
C ALA A 27 -2.90 -29.46 -12.69
N GLY A 28 -3.21 -29.23 -11.41
CA GLY A 28 -2.28 -29.53 -10.32
C GLY A 28 -1.20 -28.50 -10.17
N ALA A 29 -1.35 -27.34 -10.80
CA ALA A 29 -0.34 -26.30 -10.81
C ALA A 29 -0.99 -24.93 -10.62
N MET A 30 -0.19 -24.01 -10.11
CA MET A 30 -0.60 -22.63 -9.89
C MET A 30 -0.82 -21.92 -11.22
N ASP A 31 -1.92 -21.17 -11.33
CA ASP A 31 -2.16 -20.35 -12.51
C ASP A 31 -1.57 -18.97 -12.26
N SER A 32 -0.42 -18.74 -12.87
CA SER A 32 0.31 -17.48 -12.67
C SER A 32 -0.47 -16.25 -13.14
N THR A 33 -1.35 -16.41 -14.12
CA THR A 33 -2.17 -15.30 -14.59
C THR A 33 -3.17 -14.88 -13.53
N VAL A 34 -3.80 -15.84 -12.85
CA VAL A 34 -4.73 -15.55 -11.76
C VAL A 34 -4.00 -14.89 -10.60
N VAL A 35 -2.82 -15.41 -10.25
CA VAL A 35 -2.00 -14.82 -9.19
C VAL A 35 -1.61 -13.38 -9.55
N ALA A 36 -1.14 -13.16 -10.77
CA ALA A 36 -0.70 -11.84 -11.19
C ALA A 36 -1.84 -10.83 -11.15
N LEU A 37 -3.06 -11.24 -11.50
CA LEU A 37 -4.22 -10.35 -11.44
C LEU A 37 -4.51 -9.94 -9.99
N ALA A 38 -4.48 -10.88 -9.06
CA ALA A 38 -4.72 -10.57 -7.65
C ALA A 38 -3.65 -9.63 -7.10
N ILE A 39 -2.40 -9.84 -7.47
CA ILE A 39 -1.30 -8.97 -7.05
C ILE A 39 -1.48 -7.56 -7.63
N SER A 40 -1.86 -7.48 -8.88
CA SER A 40 -2.11 -6.19 -9.55
C SER A 40 -3.28 -5.45 -8.90
N ASP A 41 -4.34 -6.16 -8.58
CA ASP A 41 -5.50 -5.56 -7.92
C ASP A 41 -5.15 -5.07 -6.52
N ALA A 42 -4.33 -5.83 -5.80
CA ALA A 42 -3.86 -5.41 -4.49
C ALA A 42 -3.01 -4.14 -4.60
N ALA A 43 -2.13 -4.09 -5.60
CA ALA A 43 -1.30 -2.91 -5.83
C ALA A 43 -2.14 -1.67 -6.14
N ALA A 44 -3.17 -1.84 -6.95
CA ALA A 44 -4.07 -0.74 -7.29
C ALA A 44 -4.78 -0.21 -6.04
N ARG A 45 -5.18 -1.11 -5.14
CA ARG A 45 -5.84 -0.72 -3.91
C ARG A 45 -4.88 0.05 -2.99
N ILE A 46 -3.64 -0.41 -2.90
CA ILE A 46 -2.62 0.25 -2.11
C ILE A 46 -2.31 1.63 -2.69
N ASP A 47 -2.11 1.71 -3.99
CA ASP A 47 -1.82 2.99 -4.64
C ASP A 47 -2.94 3.99 -4.43
N ALA A 48 -4.18 3.55 -4.53
CA ALA A 48 -5.32 4.44 -4.35
C ALA A 48 -5.35 5.06 -2.96
N LYS A 49 -4.93 4.30 -1.95
CA LYS A 49 -4.88 4.82 -0.58
C LYS A 49 -3.68 5.75 -0.37
N LEU A 50 -2.52 5.34 -0.85
CA LEU A 50 -1.28 6.05 -0.52
C LEU A 50 -1.05 7.30 -1.34
N ARG A 51 -1.66 7.41 -2.52
CA ARG A 51 -1.44 8.60 -3.36
C ARG A 51 -1.96 9.87 -2.72
N THR A 52 -2.78 9.76 -1.70
CA THR A 52 -3.27 10.94 -0.99
C THR A 52 -2.18 11.61 -0.16
N ARG A 53 -1.10 10.90 0.12
CA ARG A 53 -0.03 11.41 0.97
C ARG A 53 1.36 11.22 0.37
N TYR A 54 1.58 10.21 -0.44
CA TYR A 54 2.89 9.88 -0.98
C TYR A 54 2.91 10.06 -2.49
N THR A 55 4.08 10.40 -3.00
CA THR A 55 4.29 10.48 -4.45
C THR A 55 4.60 9.07 -4.97
N LEU A 56 3.78 8.61 -5.89
CA LEU A 56 3.93 7.28 -6.47
C LEU A 56 4.38 7.39 -7.91
N PRO A 57 5.13 6.41 -8.42
CA PRO A 57 5.61 5.22 -7.72
C PRO A 57 6.76 5.54 -6.78
N PHE A 58 6.96 4.68 -5.79
CA PHE A 58 8.09 4.83 -4.88
C PHE A 58 9.39 4.54 -5.62
N SER A 59 10.44 5.29 -5.30
CA SER A 59 11.76 5.00 -5.84
C SER A 59 12.31 3.70 -5.25
N THR A 60 11.99 3.43 -3.98
CA THR A 60 12.27 2.17 -3.32
C THR A 60 11.01 1.74 -2.62
N THR A 61 10.54 0.54 -2.93
CA THR A 61 9.30 0.04 -2.33
C THR A 61 9.48 -0.20 -0.84
N PRO A 62 8.65 0.42 0.02
CA PRO A 62 8.75 0.18 1.46
C PRO A 62 8.46 -1.28 1.79
N ALA A 63 9.32 -1.85 2.65
CA ALA A 63 9.17 -3.26 3.02
C ALA A 63 7.87 -3.52 3.77
N GLU A 64 7.36 -2.52 4.47
CA GLU A 64 6.12 -2.66 5.23
C GLU A 64 4.92 -2.98 4.36
N LEU A 65 4.98 -2.65 3.08
CA LEU A 65 3.85 -2.85 2.18
C LEU A 65 3.74 -4.28 1.66
N GLU A 66 4.82 -5.07 1.75
CA GLU A 66 4.77 -6.45 1.26
C GLU A 66 3.75 -7.30 2.01
N PRO A 67 3.76 -7.36 3.36
CA PRO A 67 2.75 -8.14 4.07
C PRO A 67 1.33 -7.66 3.82
N ILE A 68 1.16 -6.35 3.73
CA ILE A 68 -0.16 -5.77 3.45
C ILE A 68 -0.65 -6.22 2.07
N ALA A 69 0.22 -6.13 1.07
CA ALA A 69 -0.12 -6.54 -0.28
C ALA A 69 -0.45 -8.03 -0.35
N CYS A 70 0.30 -8.85 0.37
CA CYS A 70 0.06 -10.30 0.40
C CYS A 70 -1.30 -10.62 1.01
N ASP A 71 -1.65 -9.96 2.11
CA ASP A 71 -2.95 -10.20 2.76
C ASP A 71 -4.11 -9.76 1.86
N ILE A 72 -3.94 -8.65 1.16
CA ILE A 72 -4.98 -8.15 0.25
C ILE A 72 -5.11 -9.09 -0.95
N ALA A 73 -3.99 -9.49 -1.56
CA ALA A 73 -4.02 -10.40 -2.71
C ALA A 73 -4.62 -11.74 -2.34
N ARG A 74 -4.30 -12.26 -1.17
CA ARG A 74 -4.86 -13.52 -0.68
C ARG A 74 -6.38 -13.43 -0.58
N PHE A 75 -6.89 -12.34 -0.02
CA PHE A 75 -8.32 -12.13 0.09
C PHE A 75 -8.97 -12.11 -1.30
N PHE A 76 -8.34 -11.45 -2.27
CA PHE A 76 -8.87 -11.42 -3.63
C PHE A 76 -8.86 -12.79 -4.28
N LEU A 77 -7.85 -13.62 -3.99
CA LEU A 77 -7.81 -14.98 -4.52
C LEU A 77 -8.93 -15.85 -3.94
N TRP A 78 -9.24 -15.68 -2.66
CA TRP A 78 -10.32 -16.43 -2.02
C TRP A 78 -11.70 -15.98 -2.50
N GLY A 79 -11.90 -14.69 -2.68
CA GLY A 79 -13.20 -14.17 -3.06
C GLY A 79 -14.24 -14.33 -1.96
N GLU A 80 -15.46 -14.63 -2.36
CA GLU A 80 -16.58 -14.67 -1.41
C GLU A 80 -16.48 -15.77 -0.38
N GLY A 81 -15.78 -16.85 -0.71
CA GLY A 81 -15.63 -17.99 0.19
C GLY A 81 -14.51 -17.85 1.20
N ALA A 82 -13.98 -16.65 1.41
CA ALA A 82 -12.84 -16.48 2.30
C ALA A 82 -13.17 -16.86 3.74
N PRO A 83 -12.27 -17.66 4.39
CA PRO A 83 -12.43 -17.93 5.81
C PRO A 83 -12.31 -16.68 6.64
N GLU A 84 -12.77 -16.76 7.88
CA GLU A 84 -12.75 -15.60 8.77
C GLU A 84 -11.33 -15.05 8.97
N ILE A 85 -10.34 -15.92 9.09
CA ILE A 85 -8.95 -15.49 9.29
C ILE A 85 -8.47 -14.65 8.10
N VAL A 86 -8.85 -15.02 6.88
CA VAL A 86 -8.47 -14.27 5.68
C VAL A 86 -9.14 -12.91 5.67
N LYS A 87 -10.42 -12.85 6.04
CA LYS A 87 -11.15 -11.59 6.12
C LYS A 87 -10.57 -10.68 7.19
N ASP A 88 -10.23 -11.24 8.35
CA ASP A 88 -9.67 -10.46 9.44
C ASP A 88 -8.32 -9.86 9.06
N ARG A 89 -7.50 -10.63 8.38
CA ARG A 89 -6.19 -10.15 7.93
C ARG A 89 -6.34 -9.08 6.86
N PHE A 90 -7.31 -9.23 5.98
CA PHE A 90 -7.61 -8.20 4.98
C PHE A 90 -8.05 -6.91 5.66
N THR A 91 -8.94 -7.00 6.64
CA THR A 91 -9.42 -5.83 7.37
C THR A 91 -8.27 -5.14 8.11
N ALA A 92 -7.41 -5.92 8.75
CA ALA A 92 -6.24 -5.38 9.46
C ALA A 92 -5.29 -4.70 8.48
N ALA A 93 -5.06 -5.30 7.31
CA ALA A 93 -4.20 -4.72 6.30
C ALA A 93 -4.75 -3.38 5.80
N MET A 94 -6.06 -3.32 5.56
CA MET A 94 -6.68 -2.08 5.10
C MET A 94 -6.62 -0.99 6.17
N ARG A 95 -6.76 -1.37 7.44
CA ARG A 95 -6.63 -0.42 8.55
C ARG A 95 -5.22 0.13 8.64
N GLU A 96 -4.23 -0.76 8.55
CA GLU A 96 -2.83 -0.34 8.58
C GLU A 96 -2.52 0.59 7.41
N LEU A 97 -3.04 0.27 6.23
CA LEU A 97 -2.86 1.08 5.04
C LEU A 97 -3.49 2.48 5.24
N THR A 98 -4.65 2.54 5.86
CA THR A 98 -5.28 3.81 6.19
C THR A 98 -4.43 4.62 7.16
N ASP A 99 -3.79 3.97 8.12
CA ASP A 99 -2.91 4.65 9.06
C ASP A 99 -1.72 5.30 8.34
N TYR A 100 -1.15 4.62 7.35
CA TYR A 100 -0.10 5.22 6.54
C TYR A 100 -0.63 6.38 5.69
N ALA A 101 -1.83 6.22 5.14
CA ALA A 101 -2.41 7.25 4.27
C ALA A 101 -2.78 8.51 5.04
N THR A 102 -3.13 8.39 6.31
CA THR A 102 -3.53 9.54 7.13
C THR A 102 -2.38 10.11 7.96
N GLY A 103 -1.21 9.49 7.90
CA GLY A 103 -0.05 9.97 8.65
C GLY A 103 0.01 9.48 10.09
N ARG A 104 -0.91 8.61 10.50
CA ARG A 104 -0.88 8.01 11.82
C ARG A 104 0.34 7.13 11.98
N ASN A 105 0.73 6.45 10.91
CA ASN A 105 2.01 5.76 10.79
C ASN A 105 2.75 6.32 9.60
N VAL A 106 4.07 6.16 9.58
CA VAL A 106 4.92 6.69 8.51
C VAL A 106 5.69 5.54 7.89
N LEU A 107 5.69 5.50 6.55
CA LEU A 107 6.46 4.50 5.82
C LEU A 107 7.95 4.83 5.86
N ASP A 108 8.76 3.78 5.87
CA ASP A 108 10.21 3.94 5.86
C ASP A 108 10.70 4.16 4.43
N VAL A 109 10.45 5.36 3.92
CA VAL A 109 10.90 5.76 2.60
C VAL A 109 11.57 7.12 2.71
N ALA A 110 12.27 7.49 1.66
CA ALA A 110 12.86 8.81 1.60
C ALA A 110 11.74 9.82 1.37
N ILE A 111 11.13 10.22 2.45
CA ILE A 111 9.95 11.08 2.41
C ILE A 111 10.28 12.44 1.85
N ALA A 112 11.54 12.74 1.77
CA ALA A 112 11.99 14.02 1.27
C ALA A 112 11.29 14.40 -0.01
N GLU A 113 10.95 13.42 -0.76
CA GLU A 113 10.25 13.68 -2.00
C GLU A 113 8.95 14.37 -1.75
N ASP A 114 8.56 14.28 -0.58
CA ASP A 114 7.37 15.02 -0.29
C ASP A 114 7.67 16.45 -0.07
N THR A 115 8.38 16.29 -0.02
CA THR A 115 8.36 17.20 0.05
C THR A 115 8.18 18.06 -0.36
N THR A 116 8.04 18.07 -0.55
CA THR A 116 7.75 18.66 -0.96
C THR A 116 7.22 19.44 -0.50
N THR A 117 7.24 19.41 -0.08
CA THR A 117 6.86 19.97 0.20
C THR A 117 6.72 20.70 0.64
N ALA A 118 6.82 20.83 0.75
CA ALA A 118 6.70 21.42 0.93
C ALA A 118 6.32 22.18 1.23
N GLN A 119 6.16 22.10 1.28
CA GLN A 119 5.97 22.64 1.37
C GLN A 119 5.63 23.37 1.75
N SER A 120 5.52 23.18 1.81
CA SER A 120 5.50 23.69 2.05
C SER A 120 5.23 24.56 2.55
N VAL A 121 5.13 24.51 2.74
CA VAL A 121 5.22 25.10 3.07
C VAL A 121 4.92 25.94 3.53
N ALA A 122 4.77 26.05 3.44
CA ALA A 122 4.93 26.62 3.71
C ALA A 122 4.44 27.46 4.30
N VAL A 123 4.26 27.35 4.32
CA VAL A 123 4.37 27.80 4.76
C VAL A 123 4.02 28.57 5.38
N GLU A 124 3.94 28.49 5.36
CA GLU A 124 4.15 28.89 5.79
C GLU A 124 3.96 29.60 6.24
N ALA A 125 3.66 29.95 6.20
CA ALA A 125 4.01 30.36 6.50
C ALA A 125 3.83 31.06 6.95
N GLY A 126 3.56 31.80 7.28
CA GLY A 126 4.06 32.10 7.48
C GLY A 126 3.86 32.95 7.93
N THR A 127 3.68 32.78 7.64
CA THR A 127 4.09 33.27 7.88
C THR A 127 4.04 34.10 8.19
N ALA A 128 3.76 34.15 7.93
CA ALA A 128 4.32 34.55 8.09
C ALA A 128 4.15 35.35 8.38
N ILE A 129 4.00 35.49 8.33
CA ILE A 129 4.40 35.84 8.49
C ILE A 129 4.22 36.63 8.72
N PHE A 130 4.04 36.87 8.68
CA PHE A 130 4.42 37.32 8.71
C PHE A 130 4.43 38.14 8.99
N THR A 131 4.02 38.34 8.84
CA THR A 131 4.60 38.74 8.93
C THR A 131 4.78 39.43 9.04
N ASP A 132 4.45 39.49 8.87
CA ASP A 132 5.07 39.89 8.88
C ASP A 132 5.13 40.44 8.86
N GLU A 133 4.91 40.18 8.44
CA GLU A 133 5.35 40.33 8.28
C GLU A 133 5.21 40.58 8.27
N LEU A 134 4.84 41.19 8.47
CA LEU A 134 5.07 41.24 8.37
C LEU A 134 4.94 41.66 8.62
N PHE A 135 4.85 42.24 8.54
CA PHE A 135 5.24 42.60 8.60
C PHE A 135 5.49 43.21 8.79
N GLY A 136 4.89 43.61 8.81
CA GLY A 136 5.71 43.75 8.68
C GLY A 136 5.69 44.52 8.77
N THR A 137 5.49 44.69 8.51
CA THR A 137 5.90 45.16 8.47
C THR A 137 5.67 45.72 8.70
N MET A 138 5.58 46.13 8.79
CA MET A 138 5.75 46.33 8.81
C MET A 138 5.75 46.66 8.91
N PRO A 139 5.33 47.30 9.11
CA PRO A 139 5.61 47.36 8.92
C PRO A 139 5.68 47.43 9.19
#